data_a28bbc3127fd452de23fae7631bf5b3d
#
_entry.id   a28bbc3127fd452de23fae7631bf5b3d
#
_cell.length_a   1.000
_cell.length_b   1.000
_cell.length_c   1.000
_cell.angle_alpha   90.00
_cell.angle_beta   90.00
_cell.angle_gamma   90.00
#
_symmetry.space_group_name_H-M   'P 1'
#
loop_
_entity.id
_entity.type
_entity.pdbx_description
1 polymer ?
#
loop_
_entity_poly.entity_id
_entity_poly.type
_entity_poly.pdbx_seq_one_letter_code
_entity_poly.pdbx_strand_id
1 'polypeptide(L)'
;MKGIEPGYIDLYRSGELERRAGALEERLSACDICPRECRVNRLEGKRGFCHSARLPIVASVGAHHGEEPVLSGRRGSGTIFLGNCNMRCVYCQNYQISQDYKAQRRNEVETRVLAENMLYLQDELSCHNINFVSPSHFVPQIVRAILEAVPLGLRLPLVYNSSGYDSVATLRELDGI
;
A
#
# COMPACT_ATOMS: atom_id res chain seq x y z
N MET A 1 -10.82 -11.99 -24.38
CA MET A 1 -10.75 -10.53 -24.17
C MET A 1 -9.32 -10.21 -23.79
N LYS A 2 -8.62 -9.35 -24.54
CA LYS A 2 -7.34 -8.80 -24.07
C LYS A 2 -7.67 -7.99 -22.81
N GLY A 3 -7.14 -8.38 -21.65
CA GLY A 3 -7.29 -7.62 -20.42
C GLY A 3 -6.70 -6.23 -20.61
N ILE A 4 -7.30 -5.22 -19.99
CA ILE A 4 -6.72 -3.88 -19.94
C ILE A 4 -5.43 -3.99 -19.11
N GLU A 5 -4.30 -3.61 -19.70
CA GLU A 5 -3.01 -3.58 -19.00
C GLU A 5 -3.04 -2.46 -17.96
N PRO A 6 -2.68 -2.71 -16.69
CA PRO A 6 -2.63 -1.65 -15.68
C PRO A 6 -1.63 -0.54 -16.03
N GLY A 7 -1.98 0.73 -15.73
CA GLY A 7 -1.17 1.90 -16.10
C GLY A 7 0.22 1.91 -15.47
N TYR A 8 0.40 1.32 -14.28
CA TYR A 8 1.72 1.24 -13.65
C TYR A 8 2.75 0.46 -14.47
N ILE A 9 2.34 -0.37 -15.43
CA ILE A 9 3.25 -1.10 -16.32
C ILE A 9 3.90 -0.14 -17.32
N ASP A 10 3.13 0.80 -17.88
CA ASP A 10 3.67 1.83 -18.76
C ASP A 10 4.54 2.83 -17.99
N LEU A 11 4.17 3.17 -16.75
CA LEU A 11 5.01 3.98 -15.86
C LEU A 11 6.35 3.27 -15.56
N TYR A 12 6.33 1.95 -15.38
CA TYR A 12 7.54 1.15 -15.20
C TYR A 12 8.43 1.17 -16.45
N ARG A 13 7.86 0.93 -17.63
CA ARG A 13 8.60 0.90 -18.91
C ARG A 13 9.24 2.25 -19.25
N SER A 14 8.60 3.34 -18.88
CA SER A 14 9.12 4.70 -19.09
C SER A 14 10.14 5.17 -18.04
N GLY A 15 10.35 4.41 -16.95
CA GLY A 15 11.16 4.82 -15.81
C GLY A 15 10.46 5.79 -14.84
N GLU A 16 9.23 6.19 -15.15
CA GLU A 16 8.48 7.14 -14.33
C GLU A 16 8.09 6.55 -12.97
N LEU A 17 7.78 5.24 -12.91
CA LEU A 17 7.48 4.56 -11.65
C LEU A 17 8.66 4.60 -10.68
N GLU A 18 9.89 4.39 -11.18
CA GLU A 18 11.11 4.46 -10.37
C GLU A 18 11.37 5.88 -9.86
N ARG A 19 11.20 6.90 -10.73
CA ARG A 19 11.31 8.31 -10.34
C ARG A 19 10.34 8.65 -9.20
N ARG A 20 9.07 8.24 -9.33
CA ARG A 20 8.04 8.50 -8.31
C ARG A 20 8.32 7.76 -7.00
N ALA A 21 8.77 6.50 -7.08
CA ALA A 21 9.17 5.75 -5.89
C ALA A 21 10.27 6.47 -5.11
N GLY A 22 11.32 6.95 -5.81
CA GLY A 22 12.39 7.73 -5.21
C GLY A 22 11.90 9.03 -4.58
N ALA A 23 11.12 9.82 -5.31
CA ALA A 23 10.56 11.10 -4.81
C ALA A 23 9.69 10.90 -3.56
N LEU A 24 8.86 9.85 -3.54
CA LEU A 24 8.04 9.51 -2.38
C LEU A 24 8.87 9.06 -1.17
N GLU A 25 9.93 8.27 -1.41
CA GLU A 25 10.83 7.82 -0.34
C GLU A 25 11.61 8.99 0.29
N GLU A 26 12.09 9.93 -0.51
CA GLU A 26 12.77 11.14 -0.01
C GLU A 26 11.91 11.93 0.97
N ARG A 27 10.60 12.00 0.73
CA ARG A 27 9.63 12.67 1.62
C ARG A 27 9.51 12.01 3.00
N LEU A 28 9.99 10.78 3.19
CA LEU A 28 10.04 10.13 4.50
C LEU A 28 11.10 10.76 5.42
N SER A 29 12.07 11.49 4.91
CA SER A 29 13.09 12.20 5.71
C SER A 29 12.49 13.33 6.56
N ALA A 30 11.40 13.94 6.09
CA ALA A 30 10.57 14.92 6.80
C ALA A 30 9.10 14.67 6.48
N CYS A 31 8.55 13.57 7.01
CA CYS A 31 7.32 12.94 6.57
C CYS A 31 6.12 13.88 6.43
N ASP A 32 5.65 14.03 5.18
CA ASP A 32 4.45 14.76 4.77
C ASP A 32 3.55 13.94 3.84
N ILE A 33 3.67 12.62 3.89
CA ILE A 33 2.97 11.68 3.01
C ILE A 33 1.43 11.77 3.15
N CYS A 34 0.94 12.11 4.32
CA CYS A 34 -0.49 12.32 4.57
C CYS A 34 -0.73 13.71 5.21
N PRO A 35 -2.00 14.17 5.32
CA PRO A 35 -2.31 15.50 5.86
C PRO A 35 -1.92 15.73 7.32
N ARG A 36 -1.38 14.72 8.01
CA ARG A 36 -0.79 14.89 9.36
C ARG A 36 0.53 15.67 9.33
N GLU A 37 1.26 15.61 8.22
CA GLU A 37 2.52 16.34 8.03
C GLU A 37 3.42 16.33 9.27
N CYS A 38 3.66 15.14 9.83
CA CYS A 38 4.36 14.99 11.11
C CYS A 38 5.80 15.48 11.08
N ARG A 39 6.41 15.66 9.90
CA ARG A 39 7.79 16.12 9.68
C ARG A 39 8.86 15.31 10.42
N VAL A 40 8.53 14.12 10.89
CA VAL A 40 9.52 13.22 11.50
C VAL A 40 10.34 12.51 10.41
N ASN A 41 11.59 12.21 10.71
CA ASN A 41 12.45 11.41 9.84
C ASN A 41 12.15 9.91 10.02
N ARG A 42 11.31 9.36 9.14
CA ARG A 42 10.94 7.94 9.16
C ARG A 42 12.08 7.03 8.69
N LEU A 43 13.03 7.54 7.90
CA LEU A 43 14.20 6.80 7.43
C LEU A 43 15.13 6.46 8.61
N GLU A 44 15.21 7.32 9.62
CA GLU A 44 15.94 7.10 10.87
C GLU A 44 15.11 6.37 11.95
N GLY A 45 13.98 5.78 11.59
CA GLY A 45 13.12 5.05 12.52
C GLY A 45 12.25 5.92 13.42
N LYS A 46 12.22 7.25 13.21
CA LYS A 46 11.28 8.13 13.93
C LYS A 46 9.84 7.82 13.48
N ARG A 47 8.91 7.92 14.41
CA ARG A 47 7.49 7.60 14.19
C ARG A 47 6.63 8.81 14.52
N GLY A 48 5.77 9.21 13.57
CA GLY A 48 4.80 10.28 13.77
C GLY A 48 3.48 9.75 14.33
N PHE A 49 2.38 10.45 14.03
CA PHE A 49 1.04 10.12 14.51
C PHE A 49 0.59 8.69 14.18
N CYS A 50 0.91 8.19 12.99
CA CYS A 50 0.57 6.82 12.56
C CYS A 50 1.45 5.73 13.18
N HIS A 51 2.44 6.06 14.01
CA HIS A 51 3.39 5.12 14.61
C HIS A 51 4.17 4.23 13.63
N SER A 52 4.27 4.64 12.35
CA SER A 52 4.98 3.90 11.30
C SER A 52 6.34 4.54 11.01
N ALA A 53 7.35 3.72 10.75
CA ALA A 53 8.69 4.13 10.34
C ALA A 53 8.92 3.84 8.85
N ARG A 54 10.14 3.50 8.44
CA ARG A 54 10.54 3.26 7.06
C ARG A 54 9.83 2.04 6.44
N LEU A 55 9.73 0.95 7.20
CA LEU A 55 9.19 -0.31 6.71
C LEU A 55 7.65 -0.33 6.71
N PRO A 56 7.02 -0.97 5.71
CA PRO A 56 5.59 -1.22 5.74
C PRO A 56 5.25 -2.26 6.80
N ILE A 57 4.04 -2.18 7.32
CA ILE A 57 3.48 -3.14 8.27
C ILE A 57 2.37 -3.90 7.55
N VAL A 58 2.53 -5.21 7.38
CA VAL A 58 1.54 -6.08 6.75
C VAL A 58 0.86 -6.91 7.83
N ALA A 59 -0.36 -6.54 8.20
CA ALA A 59 -1.11 -7.20 9.26
C ALA A 59 -1.72 -8.52 8.81
N SER A 60 -2.23 -8.59 7.57
CA SER A 60 -2.74 -9.82 6.96
C SER A 60 -2.81 -9.71 5.43
N VAL A 61 -2.78 -10.86 4.76
CA VAL A 61 -2.87 -11.00 3.31
C VAL A 61 -3.81 -12.15 2.99
N GLY A 62 -4.73 -11.98 2.04
CA GLY A 62 -5.62 -13.06 1.62
C GLY A 62 -6.71 -12.64 0.64
N ALA A 63 -7.39 -13.62 0.05
CA ALA A 63 -8.57 -13.38 -0.76
C ALA A 63 -9.76 -13.00 0.14
N HIS A 64 -10.34 -11.83 -0.07
CA HIS A 64 -11.49 -11.32 0.68
C HIS A 64 -12.75 -11.31 -0.19
N HIS A 65 -13.81 -11.93 0.32
CA HIS A 65 -15.07 -12.08 -0.39
C HIS A 65 -16.19 -11.14 0.13
N GLY A 66 -15.87 -10.29 1.10
CA GLY A 66 -16.80 -9.35 1.72
C GLY A 66 -16.79 -7.94 1.12
N GLU A 67 -16.01 -7.72 0.05
CA GLU A 67 -16.04 -6.46 -0.69
C GLU A 67 -17.24 -6.42 -1.66
N GLU A 68 -17.50 -5.27 -2.28
CA GLU A 68 -18.50 -5.12 -3.33
C GLU A 68 -18.29 -6.14 -4.47
N PRO A 69 -19.37 -6.62 -5.11
CA PRO A 69 -19.28 -7.66 -6.16
C PRO A 69 -18.30 -7.32 -7.31
N VAL A 70 -18.13 -6.03 -7.62
CA VAL A 70 -17.18 -5.57 -8.66
C VAL A 70 -15.72 -5.79 -8.28
N LEU A 71 -15.40 -5.83 -6.98
CA LEU A 71 -14.06 -6.08 -6.44
C LEU A 71 -13.86 -7.56 -6.13
N SER A 72 -14.81 -8.18 -5.44
CA SER A 72 -14.70 -9.58 -4.98
C SER A 72 -14.78 -10.57 -6.14
N GLY A 73 -15.71 -10.35 -7.09
CA GLY A 73 -15.98 -11.32 -8.16
C GLY A 73 -16.18 -12.72 -7.60
N ARG A 74 -15.67 -13.75 -8.31
CA ARG A 74 -15.78 -15.15 -7.89
C ARG A 74 -14.56 -15.64 -7.08
N ARG A 75 -13.40 -14.96 -7.21
CA ARG A 75 -12.12 -15.40 -6.61
C ARG A 75 -11.64 -14.51 -5.47
N GLY A 76 -12.45 -13.51 -5.12
CA GLY A 76 -12.16 -12.57 -4.07
C GLY A 76 -11.27 -11.41 -4.53
N SER A 77 -11.29 -10.33 -3.75
CA SER A 77 -10.34 -9.23 -3.80
C SER A 77 -9.07 -9.63 -3.05
N GLY A 78 -7.91 -9.49 -3.68
CA GLY A 78 -6.63 -9.80 -3.06
C GLY A 78 -6.25 -8.73 -2.05
N THR A 79 -6.69 -8.89 -0.81
CA THR A 79 -6.63 -7.83 0.20
C THR A 79 -5.35 -7.92 1.02
N ILE A 80 -4.64 -6.78 1.11
CA ILE A 80 -3.48 -6.55 1.99
C ILE A 80 -3.91 -5.54 3.06
N PHE A 81 -4.11 -6.00 4.28
CA PHE A 81 -4.39 -5.15 5.42
C PHE A 81 -3.07 -4.58 5.95
N LEU A 82 -2.93 -3.26 5.83
CA LEU A 82 -1.77 -2.56 6.37
C LEU A 82 -2.00 -2.22 7.85
N GLY A 83 -0.97 -2.44 8.65
CA GLY A 83 -1.02 -2.15 10.08
C GLY A 83 -0.87 -0.66 10.38
N ASN A 84 -1.31 -0.25 11.56
CA ASN A 84 -1.39 1.15 11.97
C ASN A 84 -2.38 1.97 11.11
N CYS A 85 -2.54 3.27 11.40
CA CYS A 85 -3.43 4.12 10.60
C CYS A 85 -3.17 5.60 10.89
N ASN A 86 -3.25 6.45 9.85
CA ASN A 86 -3.14 7.90 9.98
C ASN A 86 -4.43 8.58 10.51
N MET A 87 -5.57 7.86 10.55
CA MET A 87 -6.85 8.38 11.08
C MET A 87 -7.08 8.02 12.55
N ARG A 88 -6.93 6.73 12.91
CA ARG A 88 -7.17 6.21 14.27
C ARG A 88 -8.57 6.53 14.80
N CYS A 89 -9.59 6.20 14.01
CA CYS A 89 -11.00 6.43 14.37
C CYS A 89 -11.39 5.73 15.67
N VAL A 90 -12.17 6.40 16.53
CA VAL A 90 -12.61 5.86 17.83
C VAL A 90 -13.53 4.65 17.69
N TYR A 91 -14.23 4.52 16.57
CA TYR A 91 -15.15 3.42 16.24
C TYR A 91 -14.57 2.43 15.21
N CYS A 92 -13.23 2.34 15.11
CA CYS A 92 -12.58 1.49 14.13
C CYS A 92 -12.87 0.00 14.37
N GLN A 93 -13.47 -0.68 13.38
CA GLN A 93 -13.73 -2.13 13.45
C GLN A 93 -12.42 -2.92 13.50
N ASN A 94 -11.37 -2.38 12.88
CA ASN A 94 -10.05 -3.00 12.77
C ASN A 94 -9.04 -2.41 13.79
N TYR A 95 -9.50 -1.97 14.98
CA TYR A 95 -8.65 -1.27 15.94
C TYR A 95 -7.40 -2.06 16.34
N GLN A 96 -7.48 -3.38 16.39
CA GLN A 96 -6.38 -4.28 16.75
C GLN A 96 -5.18 -4.15 15.80
N ILE A 97 -5.44 -3.95 14.49
CA ILE A 97 -4.37 -3.77 13.51
C ILE A 97 -4.06 -2.30 13.24
N SER A 98 -5.04 -1.39 13.41
CA SER A 98 -4.88 0.02 13.10
C SER A 98 -4.35 0.87 14.28
N GLN A 99 -4.51 0.42 15.54
CA GLN A 99 -4.20 1.21 16.72
C GLN A 99 -3.31 0.53 17.76
N ASP A 100 -3.21 -0.81 17.77
CA ASP A 100 -2.24 -1.51 18.61
C ASP A 100 -0.84 -1.49 17.96
N TYR A 101 -0.25 -0.29 17.86
CA TYR A 101 1.03 -0.08 17.21
C TYR A 101 2.20 -0.85 17.85
N LYS A 102 2.07 -1.28 19.12
CA LYS A 102 3.11 -2.09 19.78
C LYS A 102 3.09 -3.52 19.24
N ALA A 103 1.91 -4.13 19.16
CA ALA A 103 1.74 -5.46 18.59
C ALA A 103 2.09 -5.47 17.09
N GLN A 104 1.75 -4.40 16.36
CA GLN A 104 1.99 -4.31 14.92
C GLN A 104 3.47 -4.24 14.52
N ARG A 105 4.39 -3.86 15.41
CA ARG A 105 5.84 -3.81 15.09
C ARG A 105 6.41 -5.12 14.58
N ARG A 106 5.90 -6.26 15.05
CA ARG A 106 6.34 -7.60 14.61
C ARG A 106 5.97 -7.90 13.15
N ASN A 107 5.06 -7.13 12.57
CA ASN A 107 4.57 -7.25 11.20
C ASN A 107 5.26 -6.27 10.25
N GLU A 108 6.31 -5.56 10.71
CA GLU A 108 7.19 -4.78 9.82
C GLU A 108 7.92 -5.72 8.88
N VAL A 109 7.88 -5.44 7.57
CA VAL A 109 8.51 -6.26 6.53
C VAL A 109 9.28 -5.38 5.54
N GLU A 110 10.21 -5.95 4.79
CA GLU A 110 10.83 -5.24 3.66
C GLU A 110 9.84 -5.09 2.50
N THR A 111 10.03 -4.08 1.63
CA THR A 111 9.17 -3.82 0.48
C THR A 111 9.09 -5.02 -0.47
N ARG A 112 10.17 -5.78 -0.59
CA ARG A 112 10.22 -7.02 -1.33
C ARG A 112 9.18 -8.05 -0.84
N VAL A 113 8.99 -8.19 0.47
CA VAL A 113 7.97 -9.10 1.03
C VAL A 113 6.57 -8.61 0.67
N LEU A 114 6.35 -7.28 0.64
CA LEU A 114 5.08 -6.72 0.18
C LEU A 114 4.87 -7.02 -1.32
N ALA A 115 5.92 -6.95 -2.15
CA ALA A 115 5.87 -7.34 -3.56
C ALA A 115 5.56 -8.84 -3.73
N GLU A 116 6.21 -9.71 -2.97
CA GLU A 116 5.95 -11.17 -2.95
C GLU A 116 4.50 -11.48 -2.54
N ASN A 117 3.93 -10.73 -1.59
CA ASN A 117 2.52 -10.86 -1.20
C ASN A 117 1.56 -10.49 -2.35
N MET A 118 1.87 -9.46 -3.13
CA MET A 118 1.07 -9.12 -4.31
C MET A 118 1.09 -10.23 -5.36
N LEU A 119 2.26 -10.81 -5.63
CA LEU A 119 2.41 -11.94 -6.56
C LEU A 119 1.70 -13.19 -6.03
N TYR A 120 1.79 -13.50 -4.74
CA TYR A 120 1.04 -14.58 -4.10
C TYR A 120 -0.48 -14.44 -4.30
N LEU A 121 -1.03 -13.25 -4.10
CA LEU A 121 -2.45 -12.97 -4.33
C LEU A 121 -2.84 -13.17 -5.80
N GLN A 122 -1.96 -12.80 -6.73
CA GLN A 122 -2.16 -12.96 -8.15
C GLN A 122 -2.07 -14.42 -8.60
N ASP A 123 -0.97 -15.08 -8.29
CA ASP A 123 -0.58 -16.34 -8.91
C ASP A 123 -1.12 -17.56 -8.15
N GLU A 124 -1.06 -17.55 -6.81
CA GLU A 124 -1.52 -18.65 -5.97
C GLU A 124 -3.02 -18.55 -5.66
N LEU A 125 -3.49 -17.36 -5.24
CA LEU A 125 -4.91 -17.18 -4.89
C LEU A 125 -5.77 -16.77 -6.09
N SER A 126 -5.16 -16.43 -7.23
CA SER A 126 -5.84 -16.05 -8.47
C SER A 126 -6.87 -14.93 -8.26
N CYS A 127 -6.60 -13.98 -7.38
CA CYS A 127 -7.48 -12.86 -7.10
C CYS A 127 -7.69 -11.96 -8.33
N HIS A 128 -8.72 -11.10 -8.31
CA HIS A 128 -9.04 -10.21 -9.44
C HIS A 128 -8.29 -8.89 -9.40
N ASN A 129 -7.81 -8.48 -8.24
CA ASN A 129 -7.12 -7.22 -7.98
C ASN A 129 -6.24 -7.35 -6.75
N ILE A 130 -5.42 -6.33 -6.50
CA ILE A 130 -4.72 -6.13 -5.22
C ILE A 130 -5.37 -4.95 -4.50
N ASN A 131 -5.96 -5.18 -3.34
CA ASN A 131 -6.67 -4.19 -2.54
C ASN A 131 -5.85 -3.81 -1.30
N PHE A 132 -5.28 -2.61 -1.30
CA PHE A 132 -4.55 -2.07 -0.14
C PHE A 132 -5.51 -1.39 0.82
N VAL A 133 -5.70 -1.95 2.01
CA VAL A 133 -6.56 -1.37 3.05
C VAL A 133 -5.76 -0.46 3.97
N SER A 134 -6.24 0.79 4.10
CA SER A 134 -5.58 1.88 4.85
C SER A 134 -4.18 2.24 4.33
N PRO A 135 -3.99 2.51 3.01
CA PRO A 135 -2.69 2.66 2.38
C PRO A 135 -2.02 4.01 2.60
N SER A 136 -2.76 5.05 2.99
CA SER A 136 -2.37 6.47 2.94
C SER A 136 -1.00 6.78 3.55
N HIS A 137 -0.62 6.11 4.62
CA HIS A 137 0.64 6.36 5.33
C HIS A 137 1.80 5.47 4.86
N PHE A 138 1.53 4.54 3.93
CA PHE A 138 2.49 3.63 3.33
C PHE A 138 2.62 3.75 1.81
N VAL A 139 2.09 4.84 1.22
CA VAL A 139 2.21 5.07 -0.23
C VAL A 139 3.64 4.92 -0.77
N PRO A 140 4.70 5.47 -0.14
CA PRO A 140 6.06 5.28 -0.63
C PRO A 140 6.46 3.80 -0.71
N GLN A 141 6.13 3.02 0.31
CA GLN A 141 6.46 1.60 0.39
C GLN A 141 5.65 0.77 -0.61
N ILE A 142 4.38 1.14 -0.84
CA ILE A 142 3.52 0.48 -1.82
C ILE A 142 4.07 0.72 -3.23
N VAL A 143 4.41 1.96 -3.59
CA VAL A 143 4.96 2.28 -4.92
C VAL A 143 6.31 1.59 -5.15
N ARG A 144 7.17 1.52 -4.13
CA ARG A 144 8.41 0.75 -4.18
C ARG A 144 8.15 -0.75 -4.40
N ALA A 145 7.20 -1.33 -3.68
CA ALA A 145 6.86 -2.75 -3.82
C ALA A 145 6.24 -3.05 -5.21
N ILE A 146 5.44 -2.15 -5.78
CA ILE A 146 4.95 -2.28 -7.16
C ILE A 146 6.12 -2.28 -8.15
N LEU A 147 7.08 -1.35 -7.99
CA LEU A 147 8.28 -1.29 -8.81
C LEU A 147 9.09 -2.61 -8.77
N GLU A 148 9.17 -3.25 -7.60
CA GLU A 148 9.83 -4.53 -7.41
C GLU A 148 9.02 -5.70 -7.98
N ALA A 149 7.69 -5.64 -7.94
CA ALA A 149 6.81 -6.72 -8.38
C ALA A 149 6.58 -6.76 -9.91
N VAL A 150 6.61 -5.61 -10.61
CA VAL A 150 6.37 -5.54 -12.06
C VAL A 150 7.32 -6.43 -12.85
N PRO A 151 8.66 -6.39 -12.66
CA PRO A 151 9.58 -7.26 -13.40
C PRO A 151 9.40 -8.75 -13.07
N LEU A 152 8.72 -9.06 -11.96
CA LEU A 152 8.39 -10.43 -11.54
C LEU A 152 7.01 -10.88 -12.08
N GLY A 153 6.31 -10.03 -12.84
CA GLY A 153 5.09 -10.39 -13.54
C GLY A 153 3.79 -9.87 -12.90
N LEU A 154 3.84 -8.91 -12.00
CA LEU A 154 2.62 -8.27 -11.48
C LEU A 154 1.85 -7.59 -12.63
N ARG A 155 0.54 -7.91 -12.73
CA ARG A 155 -0.36 -7.41 -13.79
C ARG A 155 -1.80 -7.20 -13.35
N LEU A 156 -2.11 -7.40 -12.06
CA LEU A 156 -3.45 -7.17 -11.54
C LEU A 156 -3.71 -5.67 -11.34
N PRO A 157 -4.96 -5.22 -11.53
CA PRO A 157 -5.34 -3.86 -11.14
C PRO A 157 -5.21 -3.67 -9.64
N LEU A 158 -4.91 -2.44 -9.24
CA LEU A 158 -4.73 -2.06 -7.85
C LEU A 158 -5.95 -1.29 -7.34
N VAL A 159 -6.33 -1.51 -6.10
CA VAL A 159 -7.41 -0.82 -5.39
C VAL A 159 -6.81 -0.07 -4.21
N TYR A 160 -7.03 1.23 -4.18
CA TYR A 160 -6.59 2.12 -3.11
C TYR A 160 -7.76 2.37 -2.13
N ASN A 161 -7.88 1.49 -1.12
CA ASN A 161 -8.98 1.52 -0.14
C ASN A 161 -8.59 2.40 1.06
N SER A 162 -8.81 3.70 0.92
CA SER A 162 -8.43 4.71 1.92
C SER A 162 -9.63 5.25 2.69
N SER A 163 -9.33 5.94 3.79
CA SER A 163 -10.33 6.70 4.57
C SER A 163 -10.66 8.08 3.96
N GLY A 164 -10.06 8.44 2.82
CA GLY A 164 -10.18 9.76 2.20
C GLY A 164 -9.36 10.86 2.90
N TYR A 165 -8.58 10.55 3.93
CA TYR A 165 -7.69 11.50 4.58
C TYR A 165 -6.28 11.39 3.97
N ASP A 166 -6.18 11.85 2.72
CA ASP A 166 -5.01 11.73 1.87
C ASP A 166 -4.44 13.10 1.46
N SER A 167 -3.11 13.17 1.32
CA SER A 167 -2.44 14.35 0.77
C SER A 167 -2.62 14.39 -0.75
N VAL A 168 -3.14 15.51 -1.29
CA VAL A 168 -3.30 15.71 -2.73
C VAL A 168 -1.94 15.58 -3.46
N ALA A 169 -0.86 16.08 -2.86
CA ALA A 169 0.47 15.94 -3.42
C ALA A 169 0.91 14.46 -3.53
N THR A 170 0.52 13.63 -2.55
CA THR A 170 0.79 12.18 -2.59
C THR A 170 -0.11 11.47 -3.60
N LEU A 171 -1.40 11.83 -3.69
CA LEU A 171 -2.32 11.24 -4.67
C LEU A 171 -1.90 11.53 -6.12
N ARG A 172 -1.30 12.71 -6.39
CA ARG A 172 -0.76 13.02 -7.73
C ARG A 172 0.36 12.07 -8.17
N GLU A 173 1.17 11.58 -7.23
CA GLU A 173 2.20 10.57 -7.54
C GLU A 173 1.60 9.18 -7.81
N LEU A 174 0.32 8.96 -7.46
CA LEU A 174 -0.41 7.71 -7.74
C LEU A 174 -1.18 7.75 -9.08
N ASP A 175 -1.17 8.88 -9.80
CA ASP A 175 -1.88 8.98 -11.07
C ASP A 175 -1.34 7.96 -12.09
N GLY A 176 -2.24 7.09 -12.60
CA GLY A 176 -1.88 6.00 -13.50
C GLY A 176 -1.28 4.74 -12.84
N ILE A 177 -1.22 4.71 -11.48
CA ILE A 177 -0.80 3.51 -10.72
C ILE A 177 -2.00 2.63 -10.36
#